data_89bf73f5cb073e4e97692412679d523c
#
_entry.id   89bf73f5cb073e4e97692412679d523c
#
_cell.length_a   1.000
_cell.length_b   1.000
_cell.length_c   1.000
_cell.angle_alpha   90.00
_cell.angle_beta   90.00
_cell.angle_gamma   90.00
#
_symmetry.space_group_name_H-M   'P 1'
#
loop_
_entity.id
_entity.type
_entity.pdbx_description
1 polymer ?
#
loop_
_entity_poly.entity_id
_entity_poly.type
_entity_poly.pdbx_seq_one_letter_code
_entity_poly.pdbx_strand_id
1 'polypeptide(L)'
;QRVDQALSNLGLGALAKRLPHQLSGGQQQRVAIARALVYNPPVVLMDEPLSNLDAKLREEARAWLRELIVRLGLSALVVTHDQTEAMAMSDQILLLNFGKIEQEGSPEDMYNRPQTQFTAEFMGSNNHLPGKVTQLIDGRALLEGEGWQLWGAARGALKVGDPATGIIRLERTRIAAEAGANRLATEVVTGMFLGDRKEQLFKLGALRLRCYGNLPSASSPSFIELPPDDLWIFAGNPA
;
A
#
# COMPACT_ATOMS: atom_id res chain seq x y z
N GLN A 1 -35.41 -20.05 -9.93
CA GLN A 1 -34.34 -21.04 -9.74
C GLN A 1 -32.94 -20.36 -9.80
N ARG A 2 -32.51 -19.65 -10.92
CA ARG A 2 -31.22 -18.93 -10.98
C ARG A 2 -31.15 -17.74 -10.02
N VAL A 3 -32.25 -16.98 -9.92
CA VAL A 3 -32.36 -15.85 -9.00
C VAL A 3 -32.27 -16.33 -7.55
N ASP A 4 -32.99 -17.38 -7.19
CA ASP A 4 -32.99 -17.94 -5.84
C ASP A 4 -31.57 -18.43 -5.46
N GLN A 5 -30.87 -19.06 -6.39
CA GLN A 5 -29.49 -19.50 -6.19
C GLN A 5 -28.55 -18.33 -6.00
N ALA A 6 -28.67 -17.28 -6.83
CA ALA A 6 -27.84 -16.08 -6.68
C ALA A 6 -28.08 -15.37 -5.33
N LEU A 7 -29.34 -15.23 -4.92
CA LEU A 7 -29.71 -14.67 -3.63
C LEU A 7 -29.21 -15.53 -2.46
N SER A 8 -29.32 -16.85 -2.57
CA SER A 8 -28.79 -17.76 -1.55
C SER A 8 -27.29 -17.68 -1.39
N ASN A 9 -26.53 -17.67 -2.51
CA ASN A 9 -25.08 -17.55 -2.50
C ASN A 9 -24.59 -16.28 -1.80
N LEU A 10 -25.42 -15.23 -1.76
CA LEU A 10 -25.08 -13.91 -1.22
C LEU A 10 -25.75 -13.63 0.15
N GLY A 11 -26.45 -14.64 0.72
CA GLY A 11 -27.14 -14.49 2.00
C GLY A 11 -28.33 -13.54 1.95
N LEU A 12 -28.96 -13.37 0.77
CA LEU A 12 -30.06 -12.43 0.56
C LEU A 12 -31.43 -13.11 0.49
N GLY A 13 -31.53 -14.44 0.65
CA GLY A 13 -32.78 -15.19 0.49
C GLY A 13 -33.95 -14.63 1.29
N ALA A 14 -33.75 -14.31 2.57
CA ALA A 14 -34.76 -13.71 3.44
C ALA A 14 -35.20 -12.30 3.02
N LEU A 15 -34.40 -11.64 2.17
CA LEU A 15 -34.62 -10.26 1.74
C LEU A 15 -35.19 -10.13 0.33
N ALA A 16 -35.46 -11.24 -0.33
CA ALA A 16 -35.88 -11.30 -1.74
C ALA A 16 -37.10 -10.43 -2.09
N LYS A 17 -37.99 -10.18 -1.12
CA LYS A 17 -39.19 -9.36 -1.30
C LYS A 17 -39.05 -7.89 -0.87
N ARG A 18 -37.88 -7.51 -0.33
CA ARG A 18 -37.65 -6.12 0.09
C ARG A 18 -37.34 -5.24 -1.10
N LEU A 19 -37.81 -4.02 -1.04
CA LEU A 19 -37.46 -2.96 -1.99
C LEU A 19 -36.07 -2.37 -1.68
N PRO A 20 -35.35 -1.84 -2.68
CA PRO A 20 -33.98 -1.32 -2.49
C PRO A 20 -33.84 -0.34 -1.33
N HIS A 21 -34.76 0.56 -1.13
CA HIS A 21 -34.75 1.55 -0.03
C HIS A 21 -34.95 0.93 1.38
N GLN A 22 -35.32 -0.34 1.46
CA GLN A 22 -35.48 -1.10 2.70
C GLN A 22 -34.23 -1.92 3.05
N LEU A 23 -33.18 -1.81 2.24
CA LEU A 23 -31.92 -2.54 2.37
C LEU A 23 -30.82 -1.59 2.87
N SER A 24 -29.92 -2.10 3.72
CA SER A 24 -28.70 -1.38 4.08
C SER A 24 -27.78 -1.24 2.86
N GLY A 25 -26.81 -0.30 2.90
CA GLY A 25 -25.86 -0.08 1.82
C GLY A 25 -25.11 -1.36 1.41
N GLY A 26 -24.63 -2.16 2.37
CA GLY A 26 -23.98 -3.44 2.09
C GLY A 26 -24.94 -4.48 1.49
N GLN A 27 -26.24 -4.47 1.88
CA GLN A 27 -27.25 -5.34 1.26
C GLN A 27 -27.55 -4.92 -0.18
N GLN A 28 -27.66 -3.62 -0.44
CA GLN A 28 -27.84 -3.09 -1.80
C GLN A 28 -26.69 -3.50 -2.72
N GLN A 29 -25.46 -3.43 -2.21
CA GLN A 29 -24.29 -3.84 -2.94
C GLN A 29 -24.28 -5.34 -3.25
N ARG A 30 -24.63 -6.19 -2.28
CA ARG A 30 -24.80 -7.63 -2.52
C ARG A 30 -25.87 -7.91 -3.57
N VAL A 31 -26.93 -7.12 -3.62
CA VAL A 31 -27.96 -7.21 -4.68
C VAL A 31 -27.39 -6.83 -6.05
N ALA A 32 -26.53 -5.79 -6.13
CA ALA A 32 -25.87 -5.43 -7.37
C ALA A 32 -24.97 -6.56 -7.90
N ILE A 33 -24.21 -7.19 -7.01
CA ILE A 33 -23.38 -8.36 -7.34
C ILE A 33 -24.27 -9.55 -7.74
N ALA A 34 -25.40 -9.82 -7.04
CA ALA A 34 -26.35 -10.87 -7.42
C ALA A 34 -26.85 -10.69 -8.86
N ARG A 35 -27.17 -9.46 -9.25
CA ARG A 35 -27.59 -9.13 -10.61
C ARG A 35 -26.54 -9.50 -11.66
N ALA A 36 -25.27 -9.25 -11.38
CA ALA A 36 -24.18 -9.62 -12.27
C ALA A 36 -23.99 -11.13 -12.35
N LEU A 37 -24.16 -11.86 -11.24
CA LEU A 37 -23.93 -13.30 -11.17
C LEU A 37 -25.08 -14.15 -11.68
N VAL A 38 -26.33 -13.63 -11.74
CA VAL A 38 -27.51 -14.42 -12.13
C VAL A 38 -27.40 -14.99 -13.54
N TYR A 39 -26.64 -14.35 -14.40
CA TYR A 39 -26.38 -14.79 -15.79
C TYR A 39 -25.26 -15.82 -15.90
N ASN A 40 -24.57 -16.11 -14.80
CA ASN A 40 -23.39 -16.98 -14.76
C ASN A 40 -22.32 -16.59 -15.81
N PRO A 41 -21.84 -15.34 -15.79
CA PRO A 41 -20.88 -14.87 -16.77
C PRO A 41 -19.50 -15.54 -16.54
N PRO A 42 -18.68 -15.71 -17.61
CA PRO A 42 -17.31 -16.22 -17.47
C PRO A 42 -16.39 -15.23 -16.73
N VAL A 43 -16.66 -13.93 -16.83
CA VAL A 43 -15.91 -12.85 -16.17
C VAL A 43 -16.87 -11.84 -15.59
N VAL A 44 -16.61 -11.38 -14.36
CA VAL A 44 -17.36 -10.31 -13.68
C VAL A 44 -16.52 -9.05 -13.68
N LEU A 45 -17.09 -7.96 -14.17
CA LEU A 45 -16.47 -6.63 -14.11
C LEU A 45 -17.07 -5.85 -12.94
N MET A 46 -16.23 -5.32 -12.06
CA MET A 46 -16.62 -4.53 -10.89
C MET A 46 -15.86 -3.22 -10.91
N ASP A 47 -16.60 -2.13 -10.99
CA ASP A 47 -16.05 -0.79 -10.95
C ASP A 47 -16.33 -0.18 -9.57
N GLU A 48 -15.27 0.08 -8.80
CA GLU A 48 -15.31 0.60 -7.43
C GLU A 48 -16.36 -0.09 -6.52
N PRO A 49 -16.31 -1.42 -6.39
CA PRO A 49 -17.41 -2.14 -5.76
C PRO A 49 -17.61 -1.83 -4.28
N LEU A 50 -16.67 -1.22 -3.58
CA LEU A 50 -16.75 -0.94 -2.14
C LEU A 50 -16.73 0.56 -1.79
N SER A 51 -16.71 1.45 -2.77
CA SER A 51 -16.51 2.90 -2.59
C SER A 51 -17.59 3.57 -1.73
N ASN A 52 -18.83 3.08 -1.78
CA ASN A 52 -19.98 3.68 -1.08
C ASN A 52 -20.15 3.16 0.36
N LEU A 53 -19.21 2.40 0.91
CA LEU A 53 -19.25 1.85 2.26
C LEU A 53 -18.38 2.66 3.22
N ASP A 54 -18.83 2.76 4.47
CA ASP A 54 -17.97 3.24 5.55
C ASP A 54 -16.78 2.28 5.81
N ALA A 55 -15.77 2.74 6.54
CA ALA A 55 -14.52 2.00 6.72
C ALA A 55 -14.72 0.61 7.31
N LYS A 56 -15.61 0.46 8.31
CA LYS A 56 -15.86 -0.84 8.97
C LYS A 56 -16.60 -1.81 8.04
N LEU A 57 -17.66 -1.34 7.39
CA LEU A 57 -18.41 -2.13 6.43
C LEU A 57 -17.56 -2.50 5.20
N ARG A 58 -16.65 -1.61 4.80
CA ARG A 58 -15.72 -1.87 3.68
C ARG A 58 -14.75 -3.00 3.98
N GLU A 59 -14.21 -3.06 5.19
CA GLU A 59 -13.34 -4.16 5.63
C GLU A 59 -14.07 -5.52 5.61
N GLU A 60 -15.27 -5.57 6.19
CA GLU A 60 -16.11 -6.77 6.20
C GLU A 60 -16.51 -7.19 4.77
N ALA A 61 -16.88 -6.22 3.92
CA ALA A 61 -17.29 -6.47 2.55
C ALA A 61 -16.14 -6.96 1.66
N ARG A 62 -14.91 -6.46 1.89
CA ARG A 62 -13.70 -6.90 1.19
C ARG A 62 -13.42 -8.38 1.44
N ALA A 63 -13.38 -8.79 2.70
CA ALA A 63 -13.16 -10.18 3.08
C ALA A 63 -14.25 -11.10 2.49
N TRP A 64 -15.50 -10.68 2.63
CA TRP A 64 -16.65 -11.40 2.08
C TRP A 64 -16.60 -11.54 0.54
N LEU A 65 -16.25 -10.45 -0.17
CA LEU A 65 -16.19 -10.45 -1.63
C LEU A 65 -15.05 -11.36 -2.15
N ARG A 66 -13.88 -11.32 -1.50
CA ARG A 66 -12.76 -12.22 -1.80
C ARG A 66 -13.19 -13.69 -1.60
N GLU A 67 -13.80 -14.00 -0.47
CA GLU A 67 -14.33 -15.34 -0.20
C GLU A 67 -15.33 -15.78 -1.27
N LEU A 68 -16.25 -14.90 -1.68
CA LEU A 68 -17.24 -15.18 -2.70
C LEU A 68 -16.61 -15.53 -4.05
N ILE A 69 -15.63 -14.72 -4.50
CA ILE A 69 -14.90 -14.92 -5.76
C ILE A 69 -14.24 -16.30 -5.76
N VAL A 70 -13.50 -16.62 -4.69
CA VAL A 70 -12.80 -17.91 -4.56
C VAL A 70 -13.77 -19.08 -4.49
N ARG A 71 -14.79 -18.98 -3.64
CA ARG A 71 -15.78 -20.06 -3.44
C ARG A 71 -16.58 -20.40 -4.69
N LEU A 72 -16.89 -19.40 -5.51
CA LEU A 72 -17.63 -19.61 -6.75
C LEU A 72 -16.73 -19.85 -7.97
N GLY A 73 -15.40 -19.81 -7.80
CA GLY A 73 -14.44 -19.95 -8.89
C GLY A 73 -14.60 -18.89 -9.98
N LEU A 74 -14.91 -17.64 -9.59
CA LEU A 74 -15.16 -16.55 -10.53
C LEU A 74 -13.85 -15.95 -11.05
N SER A 75 -13.81 -15.64 -12.35
CA SER A 75 -12.86 -14.68 -12.87
C SER A 75 -13.46 -13.28 -12.71
N ALA A 76 -12.73 -12.39 -12.03
CA ALA A 76 -13.18 -11.03 -11.76
C ALA A 76 -12.13 -10.00 -12.17
N LEU A 77 -12.56 -8.93 -12.82
CA LEU A 77 -11.76 -7.73 -13.01
C LEU A 77 -12.35 -6.63 -12.13
N VAL A 78 -11.55 -6.18 -11.16
CA VAL A 78 -11.95 -5.14 -10.20
C VAL A 78 -11.17 -3.87 -10.48
N VAL A 79 -11.87 -2.77 -10.67
CA VAL A 79 -11.27 -1.43 -10.75
C VAL A 79 -11.47 -0.76 -9.40
N THR A 80 -10.40 -0.29 -8.80
CA THR A 80 -10.43 0.44 -7.51
C THR A 80 -9.26 1.41 -7.43
N HIS A 81 -9.46 2.50 -6.69
CA HIS A 81 -8.39 3.41 -6.28
C HIS A 81 -7.87 3.12 -4.85
N ASP A 82 -8.50 2.18 -4.15
CA ASP A 82 -8.09 1.76 -2.80
C ASP A 82 -7.02 0.66 -2.90
N GLN A 83 -5.79 0.99 -2.48
CA GLN A 83 -4.65 0.08 -2.50
C GLN A 83 -4.89 -1.17 -1.65
N THR A 84 -5.57 -1.02 -0.52
CA THR A 84 -5.85 -2.14 0.38
C THR A 84 -6.86 -3.11 -0.24
N GLU A 85 -7.84 -2.58 -0.98
CA GLU A 85 -8.76 -3.43 -1.77
C GLU A 85 -8.01 -4.20 -2.85
N ALA A 86 -7.19 -3.51 -3.65
CA ALA A 86 -6.40 -4.15 -4.69
C ALA A 86 -5.51 -5.25 -4.13
N MET A 87 -4.77 -4.98 -3.05
CA MET A 87 -3.86 -5.96 -2.44
C MET A 87 -4.58 -7.15 -1.80
N ALA A 88 -5.73 -6.92 -1.15
CA ALA A 88 -6.42 -7.99 -0.42
C ALA A 88 -7.29 -8.89 -1.32
N MET A 89 -7.78 -8.38 -2.45
CA MET A 89 -8.75 -9.11 -3.27
C MET A 89 -8.17 -9.72 -4.55
N SER A 90 -7.01 -9.26 -5.02
CA SER A 90 -6.48 -9.65 -6.33
C SER A 90 -5.46 -10.78 -6.23
N ASP A 91 -5.35 -11.57 -7.30
CA ASP A 91 -4.23 -12.47 -7.56
C ASP A 91 -3.17 -11.77 -8.41
N GLN A 92 -3.60 -10.78 -9.23
CA GLN A 92 -2.73 -9.89 -10.01
C GLN A 92 -3.26 -8.46 -9.97
N ILE A 93 -2.34 -7.50 -9.95
CA ILE A 93 -2.63 -6.06 -10.00
C ILE A 93 -2.01 -5.49 -11.27
N LEU A 94 -2.80 -4.67 -11.97
CA LEU A 94 -2.34 -3.81 -13.06
C LEU A 94 -2.41 -2.36 -12.55
N LEU A 95 -1.26 -1.76 -12.25
CA LEU A 95 -1.20 -0.36 -11.84
C LEU A 95 -1.19 0.53 -13.08
N LEU A 96 -2.17 1.42 -13.14
CA LEU A 96 -2.30 2.37 -14.24
C LEU A 96 -1.81 3.76 -13.84
N ASN A 97 -1.03 4.38 -14.71
CA ASN A 97 -0.57 5.77 -14.59
C ASN A 97 -0.79 6.48 -15.92
N PHE A 98 -1.60 7.54 -15.95
CA PHE A 98 -1.99 8.27 -17.17
C PHE A 98 -2.42 7.37 -18.34
N GLY A 99 -3.23 6.34 -18.05
CA GLY A 99 -3.77 5.42 -19.06
C GLY A 99 -2.78 4.38 -19.59
N LYS A 100 -1.59 4.27 -19.00
CA LYS A 100 -0.58 3.26 -19.34
C LYS A 100 -0.38 2.32 -18.14
N ILE A 101 -0.03 1.07 -18.43
CA ILE A 101 0.36 0.13 -17.40
C ILE A 101 1.75 0.54 -16.90
N GLU A 102 1.84 0.94 -15.65
CA GLU A 102 3.09 1.31 -14.97
C GLU A 102 3.85 0.08 -14.48
N GLN A 103 3.12 -0.83 -13.85
CA GLN A 103 3.62 -2.11 -13.38
C GLN A 103 2.48 -3.12 -13.28
N GLU A 104 2.80 -4.38 -13.50
CA GLU A 104 1.91 -5.51 -13.23
C GLU A 104 2.61 -6.57 -12.39
N GLY A 105 1.85 -7.32 -11.58
CA GLY A 105 2.40 -8.36 -10.73
C GLY A 105 1.44 -8.81 -9.63
N SER A 106 1.90 -9.75 -8.81
CA SER A 106 1.19 -10.12 -7.59
C SER A 106 1.14 -8.95 -6.61
N PRO A 107 0.17 -8.89 -5.68
CA PRO A 107 0.14 -7.89 -4.62
C PRO A 107 1.47 -7.78 -3.87
N GLU A 108 2.10 -8.90 -3.57
CA GLU A 108 3.38 -8.96 -2.87
C GLU A 108 4.53 -8.38 -3.70
N ASP A 109 4.57 -8.64 -5.02
CA ASP A 109 5.58 -8.05 -5.90
C ASP A 109 5.40 -6.55 -6.05
N MET A 110 4.15 -6.09 -6.21
CA MET A 110 3.82 -4.66 -6.28
C MET A 110 4.28 -3.91 -5.03
N TYR A 111 4.10 -4.51 -3.86
CA TYR A 111 4.42 -3.90 -2.57
C TYR A 111 5.90 -3.98 -2.21
N ASN A 112 6.53 -5.17 -2.38
CA ASN A 112 7.90 -5.43 -1.93
C ASN A 112 8.95 -5.20 -3.00
N ARG A 113 8.57 -5.15 -4.28
CA ARG A 113 9.48 -5.03 -5.44
C ARG A 113 8.99 -3.98 -6.44
N PRO A 114 8.73 -2.74 -6.00
CA PRO A 114 8.31 -1.70 -6.92
C PRO A 114 9.39 -1.47 -7.97
N GLN A 115 8.99 -1.42 -9.24
CA GLN A 115 9.91 -1.21 -10.36
C GLN A 115 10.14 0.27 -10.64
N THR A 116 9.18 1.13 -10.26
CA THR A 116 9.25 2.57 -10.46
C THR A 116 9.00 3.33 -9.15
N GLN A 117 9.43 4.57 -9.11
CA GLN A 117 9.16 5.48 -7.99
C GLN A 117 7.64 5.62 -7.79
N PHE A 118 6.90 5.78 -8.88
CA PHE A 118 5.43 5.88 -8.81
C PHE A 118 4.79 4.67 -8.15
N THR A 119 5.20 3.45 -8.51
CA THR A 119 4.69 2.23 -7.86
C THR A 119 5.03 2.22 -6.37
N ALA A 120 6.27 2.57 -6.01
CA ALA A 120 6.67 2.64 -4.60
C ALA A 120 5.82 3.63 -3.81
N GLU A 121 5.58 4.81 -4.37
CA GLU A 121 4.78 5.88 -3.74
C GLU A 121 3.30 5.52 -3.65
N PHE A 122 2.75 4.95 -4.73
CA PHE A 122 1.33 4.62 -4.78
C PHE A 122 0.97 3.45 -3.87
N MET A 123 1.82 2.42 -3.74
CA MET A 123 1.50 1.17 -3.04
C MET A 123 1.83 1.19 -1.54
N GLY A 124 1.55 2.27 -0.82
CA GLY A 124 1.68 2.32 0.64
C GLY A 124 2.30 3.60 1.18
N SER A 125 2.41 3.67 2.51
CA SER A 125 2.98 4.82 3.20
C SER A 125 4.49 4.75 3.25
N ASN A 126 5.17 5.84 2.87
CA ASN A 126 6.60 5.87 2.69
C ASN A 126 7.27 7.06 3.39
N ASN A 127 8.55 6.91 3.67
CA ASN A 127 9.49 8.01 3.85
C ASN A 127 10.19 8.30 2.53
N HIS A 128 10.40 9.57 2.23
CA HIS A 128 11.10 10.07 1.06
C HIS A 128 12.39 10.77 1.48
N LEU A 129 13.49 10.36 0.87
CA LEU A 129 14.83 10.86 1.18
C LEU A 129 15.44 11.44 -0.11
N PRO A 130 15.26 12.74 -0.38
CA PRO A 130 15.85 13.36 -1.56
C PRO A 130 17.36 13.49 -1.37
N GLY A 131 18.13 13.17 -2.42
CA GLY A 131 19.57 13.22 -2.35
C GLY A 131 20.23 13.06 -3.72
N LYS A 132 21.51 12.73 -3.70
CA LYS A 132 22.34 12.50 -4.87
C LYS A 132 23.08 11.17 -4.74
N VAL A 133 23.18 10.42 -5.80
CA VAL A 133 23.95 9.18 -5.84
C VAL A 133 25.44 9.51 -5.86
N THR A 134 26.19 9.05 -4.86
CA THR A 134 27.64 9.27 -4.75
C THR A 134 28.45 8.02 -5.05
N GLN A 135 27.88 6.83 -4.86
CA GLN A 135 28.53 5.57 -5.20
C GLN A 135 27.51 4.54 -5.72
N LEU A 136 27.98 3.60 -6.55
CA LEU A 136 27.23 2.47 -7.05
C LEU A 136 28.10 1.22 -6.96
N ILE A 137 27.70 0.24 -6.18
CA ILE A 137 28.44 -1.02 -5.95
C ILE A 137 27.44 -2.16 -5.85
N ASP A 138 27.62 -3.20 -6.67
CA ASP A 138 26.87 -4.46 -6.61
C ASP A 138 25.33 -4.30 -6.48
N GLY A 139 24.75 -3.41 -7.31
CA GLY A 139 23.29 -3.17 -7.32
C GLY A 139 22.78 -2.31 -6.15
N ARG A 140 23.68 -1.75 -5.35
CA ARG A 140 23.38 -0.77 -4.29
C ARG A 140 23.89 0.60 -4.68
N ALA A 141 23.18 1.64 -4.23
CA ALA A 141 23.58 3.02 -4.36
C ALA A 141 23.81 3.64 -2.97
N LEU A 142 24.85 4.46 -2.85
CA LEU A 142 25.00 5.37 -1.72
C LEU A 142 24.28 6.68 -2.07
N LEU A 143 23.21 6.96 -1.35
CA LEU A 143 22.46 8.20 -1.45
C LEU A 143 22.96 9.18 -0.39
N GLU A 144 23.32 10.38 -0.81
CA GLU A 144 23.79 11.45 0.05
C GLU A 144 22.82 12.64 0.02
N GLY A 145 22.44 13.10 1.19
CA GLY A 145 21.66 14.31 1.40
C GLY A 145 22.37 15.25 2.36
N GLU A 146 21.69 16.31 2.79
CA GLU A 146 22.29 17.32 3.67
C GLU A 146 22.54 16.75 5.08
N GLY A 147 23.83 16.45 5.36
CA GLY A 147 24.27 15.91 6.65
C GLY A 147 23.98 14.43 6.89
N TRP A 148 23.68 13.66 5.85
CA TRP A 148 23.46 12.21 5.95
C TRP A 148 23.84 11.46 4.69
N GLN A 149 24.13 10.17 4.86
CA GLN A 149 24.34 9.24 3.75
C GLN A 149 23.77 7.86 4.11
N LEU A 150 23.19 7.17 3.13
CA LEU A 150 22.52 5.88 3.32
C LEU A 150 22.74 4.98 2.11
N TRP A 151 23.03 3.71 2.35
CA TRP A 151 23.02 2.68 1.33
C TRP A 151 21.61 2.18 1.10
N GLY A 152 21.24 1.94 -0.15
CA GLY A 152 19.97 1.33 -0.53
C GLY A 152 20.08 0.54 -1.82
N ALA A 153 19.04 -0.23 -2.13
CA ALA A 153 18.93 -0.98 -3.37
C ALA A 153 18.71 -0.04 -4.55
N ALA A 154 19.61 -0.04 -5.52
CA ALA A 154 19.47 0.74 -6.74
C ALA A 154 18.29 0.22 -7.59
N ARG A 155 17.43 1.12 -8.05
CA ARG A 155 16.28 0.80 -8.90
C ARG A 155 16.35 1.58 -10.22
N GLY A 156 16.25 0.85 -11.32
CA GLY A 156 16.41 1.43 -12.65
C GLY A 156 17.85 1.80 -12.98
N ALA A 157 18.02 2.64 -14.00
CA ALA A 157 19.33 3.07 -14.51
C ALA A 157 19.84 4.29 -13.76
N LEU A 158 20.53 4.07 -12.63
CA LEU A 158 21.18 5.10 -11.83
C LEU A 158 22.64 5.28 -12.25
N LYS A 159 23.14 6.52 -12.16
CA LYS A 159 24.54 6.87 -12.34
C LYS A 159 25.04 7.68 -11.13
N VAL A 160 26.35 7.59 -10.87
CA VAL A 160 26.99 8.47 -9.89
C VAL A 160 26.83 9.92 -10.34
N GLY A 161 26.34 10.76 -9.45
CA GLY A 161 26.03 12.17 -9.72
C GLY A 161 24.57 12.46 -10.02
N ASP A 162 23.73 11.45 -10.28
CA ASP A 162 22.31 11.66 -10.52
C ASP A 162 21.59 12.16 -9.26
N PRO A 163 20.63 13.10 -9.40
CA PRO A 163 19.64 13.33 -8.37
C PRO A 163 18.79 12.08 -8.21
N ALA A 164 18.49 11.72 -6.97
CA ALA A 164 17.75 10.50 -6.66
C ALA A 164 16.89 10.66 -5.43
N THR A 165 15.90 9.79 -5.31
CA THR A 165 15.02 9.69 -4.13
C THR A 165 15.13 8.31 -3.53
N GLY A 166 15.51 8.23 -2.26
CA GLY A 166 15.36 7.04 -1.45
C GLY A 166 13.92 6.91 -0.96
N ILE A 167 13.33 5.74 -1.12
CA ILE A 167 11.97 5.43 -0.64
C ILE A 167 12.02 4.20 0.24
N ILE A 168 11.43 4.29 1.43
CA ILE A 168 11.30 3.17 2.36
C ILE A 168 9.92 3.18 3.00
N ARG A 169 9.32 2.01 3.14
CA ARG A 169 8.05 1.82 3.85
C ARG A 169 8.16 2.21 5.32
N LEU A 170 7.10 2.80 5.89
CA LEU A 170 7.09 3.20 7.29
C LEU A 170 7.35 2.02 8.23
N GLU A 171 6.73 0.87 7.96
CA GLU A 171 6.87 -0.34 8.78
C GLU A 171 8.23 -1.04 8.64
N ARG A 172 9.04 -0.62 7.66
CA ARG A 172 10.43 -1.12 7.48
C ARG A 172 11.45 -0.26 8.18
N THR A 173 11.09 0.96 8.59
CA THR A 173 11.96 1.81 9.40
C THR A 173 11.93 1.34 10.85
N ARG A 174 13.03 1.53 11.58
CA ARG A 174 13.15 1.08 12.97
C ARG A 174 13.73 2.19 13.84
N ILE A 175 13.22 2.31 15.07
CA ILE A 175 13.80 3.19 16.07
C ILE A 175 14.95 2.43 16.74
N ALA A 176 16.15 3.03 16.76
CA ALA A 176 17.33 2.44 17.36
C ALA A 176 17.85 3.31 18.51
N ALA A 177 18.48 2.68 19.51
CA ALA A 177 19.02 3.37 20.66
C ALA A 177 20.43 3.95 20.42
N GLU A 178 21.17 3.40 19.46
CA GLU A 178 22.57 3.71 19.23
C GLU A 178 22.86 3.99 17.75
N ALA A 179 23.94 4.72 17.48
CA ALA A 179 24.45 4.93 16.14
C ALA A 179 24.85 3.62 15.47
N GLY A 180 24.77 3.57 14.14
CA GLY A 180 25.12 2.37 13.37
C GLY A 180 25.04 2.62 11.87
N ALA A 181 25.34 1.59 11.10
CA ALA A 181 25.23 1.65 9.64
C ALA A 181 23.75 1.90 9.25
N ASN A 182 23.54 2.77 8.26
CA ASN A 182 22.21 3.17 7.80
C ASN A 182 21.28 3.69 8.91
N ARG A 183 21.84 4.37 9.90
CA ARG A 183 21.11 5.01 11.01
C ARG A 183 21.33 6.51 11.01
N LEU A 184 20.26 7.26 11.06
CA LEU A 184 20.26 8.70 11.12
C LEU A 184 20.02 9.18 12.55
N ALA A 185 20.87 10.03 13.07
CA ALA A 185 20.65 10.73 14.33
C ALA A 185 19.57 11.79 14.13
N THR A 186 18.45 11.66 14.82
CA THR A 186 17.25 12.48 14.60
C THR A 186 16.70 13.02 15.90
N GLU A 187 15.93 14.10 15.80
CA GLU A 187 15.14 14.62 16.91
C GLU A 187 13.67 14.19 16.77
N VAL A 188 13.08 13.81 17.89
CA VAL A 188 11.64 13.52 17.95
C VAL A 188 10.85 14.83 17.83
N VAL A 189 9.90 14.89 16.91
CA VAL A 189 8.98 16.03 16.75
C VAL A 189 7.70 15.79 17.53
N THR A 190 7.04 14.65 17.29
CA THR A 190 5.78 14.28 17.95
C THR A 190 5.49 12.81 17.78
N GLY A 191 4.57 12.29 18.59
CA GLY A 191 4.02 10.94 18.48
C GLY A 191 2.51 10.96 18.37
N MET A 192 1.95 10.06 17.57
CA MET A 192 0.51 9.89 17.36
C MET A 192 0.12 8.46 17.71
N PHE A 193 -0.98 8.31 18.46
CA PHE A 193 -1.59 7.01 18.72
C PHE A 193 -2.70 6.76 17.70
N LEU A 194 -2.57 5.72 16.90
CA LEU A 194 -3.49 5.38 15.80
C LEU A 194 -4.43 4.21 16.15
N GLY A 195 -4.49 3.82 17.44
CA GLY A 195 -5.30 2.72 17.91
C GLY A 195 -4.49 1.42 18.02
N ASP A 196 -4.14 0.83 16.90
CA ASP A 196 -3.37 -0.41 16.79
C ASP A 196 -1.84 -0.20 16.94
N ARG A 197 -1.37 1.03 16.69
CA ARG A 197 0.06 1.38 16.69
C ARG A 197 0.31 2.83 17.07
N LYS A 198 1.56 3.11 17.42
CA LYS A 198 2.08 4.48 17.56
C LYS A 198 2.93 4.83 16.36
N GLU A 199 2.71 6.01 15.82
CA GLU A 199 3.54 6.60 14.78
C GLU A 199 4.33 7.77 15.37
N GLN A 200 5.63 7.79 15.14
CA GLN A 200 6.53 8.83 15.60
C GLN A 200 7.03 9.63 14.40
N LEU A 201 7.04 10.95 14.53
CA LEU A 201 7.61 11.87 13.56
C LEU A 201 8.97 12.37 14.07
N PHE A 202 9.96 12.24 13.23
CA PHE A 202 11.35 12.67 13.47
C PHE A 202 11.77 13.73 12.48
N LYS A 203 12.80 14.54 12.84
CA LYS A 203 13.45 15.49 11.95
C LYS A 203 14.96 15.34 11.96
N LEU A 204 15.58 15.62 10.81
CA LEU A 204 17.01 15.83 10.62
C LEU A 204 17.16 16.96 9.60
N GLY A 205 17.47 18.17 10.08
CA GLY A 205 17.43 19.36 9.24
C GLY A 205 16.04 19.56 8.61
N ALA A 206 16.00 19.64 7.28
CA ALA A 206 14.76 19.70 6.51
C ALA A 206 14.04 18.35 6.37
N LEU A 207 14.77 17.24 6.53
CA LEU A 207 14.21 15.90 6.37
C LEU A 207 13.19 15.60 7.46
N ARG A 208 12.09 14.96 7.06
CA ARG A 208 11.03 14.46 7.95
C ARG A 208 10.89 12.97 7.74
N LEU A 209 10.97 12.20 8.84
CA LEU A 209 10.86 10.75 8.82
C LEU A 209 9.76 10.30 9.78
N ARG A 210 8.99 9.33 9.35
CA ARG A 210 7.96 8.67 10.13
C ARG A 210 8.37 7.23 10.42
N CYS A 211 8.09 6.75 11.62
CA CYS A 211 8.41 5.38 12.03
C CYS A 211 7.36 4.86 12.99
N TYR A 212 7.00 3.60 12.85
CA TYR A 212 6.13 2.95 13.83
C TYR A 212 6.94 2.43 15.01
N GLY A 213 6.40 2.61 16.22
CA GLY A 213 6.99 2.08 17.44
C GLY A 213 6.91 2.99 18.64
N ASN A 214 7.42 2.49 19.75
CA ASN A 214 7.58 3.26 20.98
C ASN A 214 8.96 3.89 21.01
N LEU A 215 9.04 5.13 21.50
CA LEU A 215 10.32 5.75 21.78
C LEU A 215 11.01 4.99 22.92
N PRO A 216 12.32 4.75 22.84
CA PRO A 216 13.11 4.34 23.99
C PRO A 216 13.00 5.42 25.06
N SER A 217 13.09 5.07 26.35
CA SER A 217 12.95 6.05 27.44
C SER A 217 13.93 7.19 27.27
N ALA A 218 13.39 8.36 27.29
CA ALA A 218 13.89 9.76 27.34
C ALA A 218 15.40 10.04 27.24
N SER A 219 16.13 9.44 26.30
CA SER A 219 17.50 9.89 25.94
C SER A 219 17.54 10.32 24.48
N SER A 220 17.64 11.62 24.24
CA SER A 220 18.06 12.15 22.94
C SER A 220 19.57 11.94 22.75
N PRO A 221 20.03 11.62 21.54
CA PRO A 221 19.30 11.54 20.28
C PRO A 221 18.65 10.16 20.05
N SER A 222 17.57 10.14 19.30
CA SER A 222 16.99 8.90 18.76
C SER A 222 17.57 8.63 17.39
N PHE A 223 17.88 7.37 17.10
CA PHE A 223 18.36 6.97 15.80
C PHE A 223 17.23 6.28 15.02
N ILE A 224 17.12 6.60 13.73
CA ILE A 224 16.22 5.88 12.81
C ILE A 224 17.08 5.04 11.89
N GLU A 225 16.85 3.74 11.94
CA GLU A 225 17.48 2.78 11.05
C GLU A 225 16.62 2.59 9.79
N LEU A 226 17.29 2.68 8.64
CA LEU A 226 16.70 2.45 7.33
C LEU A 226 17.48 1.28 6.68
N PRO A 227 17.00 0.02 6.85
CA PRO A 227 17.72 -1.14 6.35
C PRO A 227 18.02 -1.01 4.86
N PRO A 228 19.26 -1.28 4.40
CA PRO A 228 19.66 -1.08 3.00
C PRO A 228 18.85 -1.87 1.98
N ASP A 229 18.39 -3.06 2.38
CA ASP A 229 17.60 -3.94 1.50
C ASP A 229 16.14 -3.47 1.34
N ASP A 230 15.66 -2.68 2.30
CA ASP A 230 14.30 -2.11 2.31
C ASP A 230 14.26 -0.66 1.80
N LEU A 231 15.41 -0.01 1.63
CA LEU A 231 15.54 1.34 1.07
C LEU A 231 15.78 1.26 -0.44
N TRP A 232 14.79 1.64 -1.23
CA TRP A 232 14.90 1.69 -2.69
C TRP A 232 15.33 3.07 -3.15
N ILE A 233 16.32 3.14 -4.04
CA ILE A 233 16.83 4.41 -4.59
C ILE A 233 16.46 4.48 -6.06
N PHE A 234 15.63 5.46 -6.40
CA PHE A 234 15.16 5.74 -7.76
C PHE A 234 15.82 7.01 -8.31
N ALA A 235 16.05 7.03 -9.62
CA ALA A 235 16.48 8.25 -10.32
C ALA A 235 15.36 9.29 -10.33
N GLY A 236 15.72 10.56 -10.17
CA GLY A 236 14.80 11.70 -10.25
C GLY A 236 14.67 12.46 -8.93
N ASN A 237 14.13 13.67 -9.04
CA ASN A 237 13.78 14.49 -7.88
C ASN A 237 12.42 14.03 -7.32
N PRO A 238 12.21 14.16 -5.99
CA PRO A 238 10.89 14.01 -5.43
C PRO A 238 9.94 15.03 -6.07
N ALA A 239 8.72 14.58 -6.36
CA ALA A 239 7.65 15.45 -6.88
C ALA A 239 7.23 16.51 -5.85
#